data_ab6f3b2d59853a9e1165e0b90175667c
#
_entry.id   ab6f3b2d59853a9e1165e0b90175667c
#
_cell.length_a   1.000
_cell.length_b   1.000
_cell.length_c   1.000
_cell.angle_alpha   90.00
_cell.angle_beta   90.00
_cell.angle_gamma   90.00
#
_symmetry.space_group_name_H-M   'P 1'
#
loop_
_entity.id
_entity.type
_entity.pdbx_description
1 polymer ?
#
loop_
_entity_poly.entity_id
_entity_poly.type
_entity_poly.pdbx_seq_one_letter_code
_entity_poly.pdbx_strand_id
1 'polypeptide(L)'
;LEDNLDDIPKIHKKFGIAVDLGEVASLQETNADLRIETNKEKILILRIDGSDRGIAVEPETLIEKIKMILTTGMAVSNQLKSRNEINSIGEIEHIYHPDIKPRKQNFSPRLGPCFGGYMITAPGGKFSSYQLRELALHVKGVAVTPWKSFFIYSAKTKPPLSFLSKNTGHDLSVSYCSGKPYCSQGILETSQVAKVVTTFLEERLKNKRNAAMIHISGCLKNCGLSKQTSILINSSGGEKSVSTRDD
;
A
#
# COMPACT_ATOMS: atom_id res chain seq x y z
N LEU A 1 -7.23 -11.75 -15.33
CA LEU A 1 -6.42 -12.23 -14.21
C LEU A 1 -7.28 -12.98 -13.19
N GLU A 2 -8.42 -12.41 -12.77
CA GLU A 2 -9.33 -13.02 -11.79
C GLU A 2 -9.84 -14.38 -12.26
N ASP A 3 -10.24 -14.51 -13.51
CA ASP A 3 -10.73 -15.76 -14.11
C ASP A 3 -9.67 -16.87 -14.21
N ASN A 4 -8.40 -16.53 -14.01
CA ASN A 4 -7.26 -17.45 -14.11
C ASN A 4 -6.47 -17.60 -12.80
N LEU A 5 -7.07 -17.22 -11.65
CA LEU A 5 -6.39 -17.32 -10.36
C LEU A 5 -6.04 -18.77 -9.99
N ASP A 6 -6.91 -19.72 -10.34
CA ASP A 6 -6.68 -21.14 -10.08
C ASP A 6 -5.51 -21.73 -10.90
N ASP A 7 -5.17 -21.05 -11.98
CA ASP A 7 -4.04 -21.41 -12.84
C ASP A 7 -2.69 -20.93 -12.30
N ILE A 8 -2.70 -19.97 -11.37
CA ILE A 8 -1.47 -19.44 -10.78
C ILE A 8 -1.00 -20.37 -9.65
N PRO A 9 0.31 -20.70 -9.57
CA PRO A 9 0.84 -21.51 -8.48
C PRO A 9 0.47 -20.92 -7.12
N LYS A 10 0.20 -21.79 -6.13
CA LYS A 10 -0.08 -21.35 -4.76
C LYS A 10 1.14 -20.60 -4.22
N ILE A 11 0.98 -19.30 -4.06
CA ILE A 11 2.00 -18.39 -3.52
C ILE A 11 1.73 -18.09 -2.05
N HIS A 12 2.75 -17.59 -1.36
CA HIS A 12 2.61 -17.20 0.02
C HIS A 12 1.56 -16.07 0.17
N LYS A 13 0.72 -16.15 1.20
CA LYS A 13 -0.38 -15.19 1.47
C LYS A 13 0.03 -13.71 1.59
N LYS A 14 1.32 -13.43 1.68
CA LYS A 14 1.87 -12.06 1.73
C LYS A 14 2.40 -11.58 0.38
N PHE A 15 2.44 -12.45 -0.62
CA PHE A 15 2.84 -12.08 -1.97
C PHE A 15 1.75 -11.21 -2.59
N GLY A 16 2.14 -10.03 -3.05
CA GLY A 16 1.22 -9.04 -3.61
C GLY A 16 1.46 -8.82 -5.09
N ILE A 17 0.39 -8.79 -5.87
CA ILE A 17 0.40 -8.37 -7.27
C ILE A 17 -0.30 -7.03 -7.37
N ALA A 18 0.39 -6.00 -7.86
CA ALA A 18 -0.21 -4.69 -8.15
C ALA A 18 -0.58 -4.61 -9.63
N VAL A 19 -1.81 -4.17 -9.91
CA VAL A 19 -2.32 -3.96 -11.28
C VAL A 19 -2.61 -2.47 -11.45
N ASP A 20 -1.82 -1.77 -12.27
CA ASP A 20 -1.90 -0.32 -12.49
C ASP A 20 -2.02 0.01 -13.99
N LEU A 21 -3.20 -0.27 -14.53
CA LEU A 21 -3.54 -0.11 -15.96
C LEU A 21 -4.40 1.13 -16.22
N GLY A 22 -4.68 1.95 -15.20
CA GLY A 22 -5.49 3.16 -15.31
C GLY A 22 -4.86 4.25 -16.18
N GLU A 23 -5.61 5.29 -16.49
CA GLU A 23 -5.12 6.48 -17.22
C GLU A 23 -3.96 7.17 -16.49
N VAL A 24 -3.94 7.05 -15.18
CA VAL A 24 -2.97 7.70 -14.29
C VAL A 24 -2.18 6.63 -13.55
N ALA A 25 -0.86 6.68 -13.64
CA ALA A 25 -0.01 5.79 -12.85
C ALA A 25 -0.08 6.19 -11.37
N SER A 26 -0.52 5.27 -10.52
CA SER A 26 -0.91 5.57 -9.14
C SER A 26 -0.42 4.59 -8.09
N LEU A 27 0.04 3.41 -8.48
CA LEU A 27 0.36 2.32 -7.55
C LEU A 27 1.87 2.05 -7.40
N GLN A 28 2.75 2.83 -7.99
CA GLN A 28 4.20 2.57 -7.95
C GLN A 28 4.79 2.60 -6.53
N GLU A 29 4.21 3.43 -5.65
CA GLU A 29 4.60 3.55 -4.25
C GLU A 29 3.90 2.53 -3.32
N THR A 30 2.96 1.75 -3.83
CA THR A 30 2.28 0.72 -3.04
C THR A 30 3.17 -0.51 -2.91
N ASN A 31 3.03 -1.25 -1.80
CA ASN A 31 3.75 -2.50 -1.62
C ASN A 31 3.20 -3.57 -2.56
N ALA A 32 4.08 -4.17 -3.34
CA ALA A 32 3.79 -5.32 -4.19
C ALA A 32 5.07 -6.13 -4.37
N ASP A 33 4.96 -7.34 -4.91
CA ASP A 33 6.10 -8.17 -5.27
C ASP A 33 6.21 -8.29 -6.80
N LEU A 34 5.07 -8.29 -7.46
CA LEU A 34 4.96 -8.29 -8.91
C LEU A 34 4.03 -7.15 -9.35
N ARG A 35 4.33 -6.52 -10.47
CA ARG A 35 3.58 -5.37 -10.99
C ARG A 35 3.17 -5.60 -12.43
N ILE A 36 1.90 -5.37 -12.71
CA ILE A 36 1.32 -5.32 -14.03
C ILE A 36 0.96 -3.86 -14.28
N GLU A 37 1.67 -3.22 -15.16
CA GLU A 37 1.56 -1.77 -15.41
C GLU A 37 1.77 -1.46 -16.88
N THR A 38 1.70 -0.20 -17.29
CA THR A 38 1.96 0.19 -18.68
C THR A 38 3.11 1.19 -18.77
N ASN A 39 3.75 1.27 -19.95
CA ASN A 39 4.66 2.35 -20.28
C ASN A 39 3.90 3.59 -20.82
N LYS A 40 4.62 4.58 -21.32
CA LYS A 40 4.05 5.79 -21.91
C LYS A 40 3.26 5.52 -23.20
N GLU A 41 3.67 4.51 -23.95
CA GLU A 41 3.06 4.07 -25.19
C GLU A 41 1.90 3.09 -24.99
N LYS A 42 1.48 2.88 -23.73
CA LYS A 42 0.43 1.93 -23.31
C LYS A 42 0.79 0.44 -23.56
N ILE A 43 2.06 0.12 -23.73
CA ILE A 43 2.53 -1.27 -23.77
C ILE A 43 2.38 -1.87 -22.37
N LEU A 44 1.79 -3.07 -22.28
CA LEU A 44 1.64 -3.80 -21.04
C LEU A 44 3.00 -4.32 -20.57
N ILE A 45 3.32 -4.12 -19.31
CA ILE A 45 4.59 -4.47 -18.69
C ILE A 45 4.34 -5.37 -17.49
N LEU A 46 5.10 -6.44 -17.39
CA LEU A 46 5.23 -7.26 -16.19
C LEU A 46 6.58 -6.94 -15.54
N ARG A 47 6.55 -6.48 -14.28
CA ARG A 47 7.75 -6.02 -13.57
C ARG A 47 7.83 -6.61 -12.17
N ILE A 48 9.00 -7.11 -11.81
CA ILE A 48 9.33 -7.52 -10.43
C ILE A 48 9.59 -6.25 -9.61
N ASP A 49 9.03 -6.15 -8.42
CA ASP A 49 9.21 -4.98 -7.56
C ASP A 49 10.69 -4.82 -7.17
N GLY A 50 11.17 -3.58 -7.21
CA GLY A 50 12.59 -3.26 -7.00
C GLY A 50 13.39 -3.13 -8.29
N SER A 51 12.94 -3.73 -9.42
CA SER A 51 13.52 -3.45 -10.74
C SER A 51 13.00 -2.10 -11.26
N ASP A 52 13.87 -1.34 -11.95
CA ASP A 52 13.48 -0.08 -12.62
C ASP A 52 12.84 -0.31 -13.99
N ARG A 53 12.91 -1.55 -14.50
CA ARG A 53 12.39 -1.97 -15.80
C ARG A 53 11.60 -3.28 -15.68
N GLY A 54 10.73 -3.52 -16.62
CA GLY A 54 9.98 -4.76 -16.78
C GLY A 54 10.07 -5.30 -18.21
N ILE A 55 9.42 -6.41 -18.45
CA ILE A 55 9.30 -7.02 -19.78
C ILE A 55 7.97 -6.64 -20.41
N ALA A 56 7.94 -6.44 -21.74
CA ALA A 56 6.68 -6.35 -22.47
C ALA A 56 5.95 -7.69 -22.44
N VAL A 57 4.65 -7.63 -22.29
CA VAL A 57 3.79 -8.82 -22.35
C VAL A 57 2.53 -8.50 -23.15
N GLU A 58 2.03 -9.50 -23.87
CA GLU A 58 0.70 -9.41 -24.46
C GLU A 58 -0.34 -9.91 -23.45
N PRO A 59 -1.58 -9.37 -23.46
CA PRO A 59 -2.64 -9.80 -22.55
C PRO A 59 -2.85 -11.31 -22.55
N GLU A 60 -2.75 -11.95 -23.69
CA GLU A 60 -2.95 -13.39 -23.91
C GLU A 60 -1.86 -14.24 -23.26
N THR A 61 -0.64 -13.73 -23.16
CA THR A 61 0.52 -14.45 -22.61
C THR A 61 0.83 -14.01 -21.16
N LEU A 62 0.12 -13.04 -20.62
CA LEU A 62 0.38 -12.48 -19.28
C LEU A 62 0.38 -13.56 -18.19
N ILE A 63 -0.65 -14.41 -18.17
CA ILE A 63 -0.79 -15.47 -17.15
C ILE A 63 0.35 -16.48 -17.25
N GLU A 64 0.72 -16.87 -18.46
CA GLU A 64 1.84 -17.78 -18.68
C GLU A 64 3.17 -17.19 -18.18
N LYS A 65 3.42 -15.91 -18.47
CA LYS A 65 4.61 -15.21 -17.98
C LYS A 65 4.64 -15.08 -16.46
N ILE A 66 3.50 -14.80 -15.84
CA ILE A 66 3.38 -14.80 -14.37
C ILE A 66 3.70 -16.18 -13.81
N LYS A 67 3.08 -17.23 -14.34
CA LYS A 67 3.35 -18.62 -13.93
C LYS A 67 4.84 -18.95 -14.04
N MET A 68 5.47 -18.60 -15.14
CA MET A 68 6.88 -18.86 -15.39
C MET A 68 7.77 -18.17 -14.33
N ILE A 69 7.55 -16.88 -14.05
CA ILE A 69 8.30 -16.14 -13.03
C ILE A 69 8.10 -16.75 -11.65
N LEU A 70 6.86 -17.06 -11.28
CA LEU A 70 6.55 -17.63 -9.97
C LEU A 70 7.12 -19.04 -9.82
N THR A 71 7.00 -19.88 -10.83
CA THR A 71 7.50 -21.27 -10.78
C THR A 71 9.02 -21.29 -10.67
N THR A 72 9.73 -20.48 -11.45
CA THR A 72 11.19 -20.38 -11.39
C THR A 72 11.64 -19.83 -10.04
N GLY A 73 11.00 -18.77 -9.55
CA GLY A 73 11.28 -18.24 -8.22
C GLY A 73 11.00 -19.23 -7.10
N MET A 74 9.93 -20.03 -7.19
CA MET A 74 9.62 -21.08 -6.22
C MET A 74 10.58 -22.25 -6.27
N ALA A 75 11.09 -22.63 -7.45
CA ALA A 75 12.07 -23.69 -7.61
C ALA A 75 13.39 -23.35 -6.91
N VAL A 76 13.77 -22.08 -6.89
CA VAL A 76 15.01 -21.61 -6.25
C VAL A 76 14.88 -21.48 -4.74
N SER A 77 13.73 -21.04 -4.22
CA SER A 77 13.56 -20.70 -2.79
C SER A 77 12.73 -21.67 -1.97
N ASN A 78 12.19 -22.73 -2.58
CA ASN A 78 11.22 -23.68 -1.97
C ASN A 78 9.96 -23.03 -1.33
N GLN A 79 9.91 -21.72 -1.15
CA GLN A 79 8.75 -20.94 -0.72
C GLN A 79 9.02 -19.44 -0.90
N LEU A 80 8.52 -18.82 -1.96
CA LEU A 80 8.56 -17.37 -2.10
C LEU A 80 7.80 -16.69 -0.94
N LYS A 81 8.54 -16.21 0.07
CA LYS A 81 7.97 -15.55 1.25
C LYS A 81 7.93 -14.03 1.11
N SER A 82 8.76 -13.47 0.26
CA SER A 82 8.85 -12.02 0.08
C SER A 82 9.52 -11.66 -1.26
N ARG A 83 9.32 -10.41 -1.68
CA ARG A 83 9.99 -9.81 -2.85
C ARG A 83 11.53 -9.88 -2.80
N ASN A 84 12.11 -9.86 -1.60
CA ASN A 84 13.56 -9.94 -1.45
C ASN A 84 14.10 -11.26 -1.99
N GLU A 85 13.29 -12.30 -1.97
CA GLU A 85 13.65 -13.62 -2.48
C GLU A 85 13.60 -13.66 -4.02
N ILE A 86 12.68 -12.93 -4.66
CA ILE A 86 12.63 -12.79 -6.12
C ILE A 86 13.84 -12.00 -6.61
N ASN A 87 14.19 -10.91 -5.94
CA ASN A 87 15.31 -10.04 -6.34
C ASN A 87 16.69 -10.70 -6.16
N SER A 88 16.79 -11.73 -5.31
CA SER A 88 18.04 -12.50 -5.13
C SER A 88 18.25 -13.58 -6.17
N ILE A 89 17.30 -13.77 -7.09
CA ILE A 89 17.31 -14.86 -8.07
C ILE A 89 17.98 -14.39 -9.36
N GLY A 90 19.30 -14.42 -9.41
CA GLY A 90 20.05 -14.24 -10.65
C GLY A 90 19.72 -15.26 -11.75
N GLU A 91 19.05 -16.37 -11.38
CA GLU A 91 18.59 -17.41 -12.31
C GLU A 91 17.33 -17.02 -13.11
N ILE A 92 16.59 -15.96 -12.71
CA ILE A 92 15.48 -15.42 -13.51
C ILE A 92 16.00 -14.67 -14.76
N GLU A 93 17.26 -14.28 -14.80
CA GLU A 93 17.84 -13.55 -15.94
C GLU A 93 17.63 -14.26 -17.29
N HIS A 94 17.53 -15.60 -17.33
CA HIS A 94 17.27 -16.34 -18.56
C HIS A 94 15.86 -16.18 -19.13
N ILE A 95 14.89 -15.79 -18.30
CA ILE A 95 13.48 -15.69 -18.69
C ILE A 95 12.91 -14.28 -18.51
N TYR A 96 13.64 -13.42 -17.82
CA TYR A 96 13.22 -12.07 -17.48
C TYR A 96 14.30 -11.08 -17.89
N HIS A 97 14.18 -10.52 -19.10
CA HIS A 97 15.08 -9.50 -19.65
C HIS A 97 14.37 -8.13 -19.59
N PRO A 98 14.44 -7.41 -18.46
CA PRO A 98 13.72 -6.16 -18.29
C PRO A 98 14.36 -5.04 -19.11
N ASP A 99 13.68 -4.56 -20.12
CA ASP A 99 14.15 -3.51 -21.05
C ASP A 99 13.24 -2.28 -21.08
N ILE A 100 11.98 -2.40 -20.63
CA ILE A 100 10.98 -1.35 -20.74
C ILE A 100 10.75 -0.67 -19.40
N LYS A 101 10.85 0.67 -19.40
CA LYS A 101 10.53 1.48 -18.22
C LYS A 101 9.02 1.69 -18.10
N PRO A 102 8.45 1.53 -16.90
CA PRO A 102 7.06 1.88 -16.65
C PRO A 102 6.86 3.40 -16.76
N ARG A 103 5.60 3.80 -16.88
CA ARG A 103 5.22 5.22 -16.72
C ARG A 103 5.67 5.70 -15.35
N LYS A 104 6.10 6.95 -15.26
CA LYS A 104 6.31 7.57 -13.95
C LYS A 104 4.97 7.79 -13.25
N GLN A 105 4.92 7.55 -11.95
CA GLN A 105 3.77 7.92 -11.15
C GLN A 105 3.56 9.42 -11.26
N ASN A 106 2.36 9.80 -11.66
CA ASN A 106 1.94 11.19 -11.81
C ASN A 106 0.72 11.52 -10.95
N PHE A 107 0.30 10.57 -10.11
CA PHE A 107 -0.76 10.75 -9.16
C PHE A 107 -0.25 10.60 -7.74
N SER A 108 -0.58 11.59 -6.93
CA SER A 108 -0.36 11.57 -5.48
C SER A 108 -1.73 11.64 -4.81
N PRO A 109 -2.12 10.64 -4.01
CA PRO A 109 -3.43 10.64 -3.37
C PRO A 109 -3.56 11.83 -2.42
N ARG A 110 -4.65 12.57 -2.56
CA ARG A 110 -4.99 13.71 -1.69
C ARG A 110 -6.43 13.58 -1.25
N LEU A 111 -6.68 13.90 0.00
CA LEU A 111 -8.05 13.99 0.52
C LEU A 111 -8.76 15.20 -0.07
N GLY A 112 -10.05 15.06 -0.28
CA GLY A 112 -10.90 16.11 -0.82
C GLY A 112 -11.40 15.82 -2.22
N PRO A 113 -11.87 16.86 -2.94
CA PRO A 113 -12.38 16.71 -4.31
C PRO A 113 -11.31 16.23 -5.27
N CYS A 114 -11.59 15.16 -6.01
CA CYS A 114 -10.73 14.65 -7.08
C CYS A 114 -11.53 13.79 -8.06
N PHE A 115 -11.16 13.76 -9.33
CA PHE A 115 -11.75 12.90 -10.37
C PHE A 115 -13.29 12.91 -10.43
N GLY A 116 -13.92 14.04 -10.22
CA GLY A 116 -15.39 14.15 -10.19
C GLY A 116 -16.05 13.53 -8.94
N GLY A 117 -15.28 13.13 -7.96
CA GLY A 117 -15.71 12.57 -6.69
C GLY A 117 -14.99 13.18 -5.50
N TYR A 118 -14.90 12.39 -4.43
CA TYR A 118 -14.30 12.83 -3.16
C TYR A 118 -13.46 11.73 -2.53
N MET A 119 -12.22 12.04 -2.17
CA MET A 119 -11.36 11.15 -1.39
C MET A 119 -11.50 11.46 0.09
N ILE A 120 -11.82 10.46 0.90
CA ILE A 120 -11.99 10.58 2.36
C ILE A 120 -11.22 9.48 3.09
N THR A 121 -10.85 9.76 4.32
CA THR A 121 -10.25 8.76 5.23
C THR A 121 -10.74 8.94 6.67
N ALA A 122 -10.30 8.07 7.55
CA ALA A 122 -10.40 8.21 8.99
C ALA A 122 -9.00 8.24 9.61
N PRO A 123 -8.83 8.71 10.84
CA PRO A 123 -7.53 8.71 11.53
C PRO A 123 -6.84 7.35 11.46
N GLY A 124 -5.59 7.35 10.96
CA GLY A 124 -4.82 6.12 10.72
C GLY A 124 -5.37 5.20 9.63
N GLY A 125 -6.35 5.65 8.85
CA GLY A 125 -7.00 4.85 7.80
C GLY A 125 -7.87 3.71 8.35
N LYS A 126 -8.36 3.82 9.57
CA LYS A 126 -9.22 2.82 10.20
C LYS A 126 -10.63 3.35 10.41
N PHE A 127 -11.57 2.65 9.85
CA PHE A 127 -12.99 3.02 9.85
C PHE A 127 -13.74 2.19 10.89
N SER A 128 -14.49 2.84 11.75
CA SER A 128 -15.41 2.18 12.67
C SER A 128 -16.67 1.72 11.94
N SER A 129 -17.37 0.72 12.50
CA SER A 129 -18.67 0.28 11.98
C SER A 129 -19.71 1.40 11.97
N TYR A 130 -19.65 2.31 12.95
CA TYR A 130 -20.48 3.51 12.98
C TYR A 130 -20.22 4.42 11.78
N GLN A 131 -18.96 4.74 11.50
CA GLN A 131 -18.58 5.54 10.33
C GLN A 131 -18.99 4.90 9.02
N LEU A 132 -18.80 3.58 8.86
CA LEU A 132 -19.22 2.87 7.66
C LEU A 132 -20.74 2.92 7.48
N ARG A 133 -21.51 2.79 8.55
CA ARG A 133 -22.98 2.95 8.51
C ARG A 133 -23.37 4.36 8.12
N GLU A 134 -22.75 5.37 8.72
CA GLU A 134 -22.98 6.77 8.39
C GLU A 134 -22.68 7.04 6.91
N LEU A 135 -21.56 6.51 6.41
CA LEU A 135 -21.20 6.64 5.00
C LEU A 135 -22.25 6.01 4.07
N ALA A 136 -22.70 4.79 4.38
CA ALA A 136 -23.70 4.07 3.59
C ALA A 136 -25.04 4.81 3.48
N LEU A 137 -25.41 5.63 4.46
CA LEU A 137 -26.62 6.46 4.42
C LEU A 137 -26.48 7.69 3.51
N HIS A 138 -25.26 8.14 3.27
CA HIS A 138 -25.00 9.40 2.56
C HIS A 138 -24.54 9.22 1.12
N VAL A 139 -24.01 8.06 0.75
CA VAL A 139 -23.43 7.84 -0.57
C VAL A 139 -23.97 6.58 -1.25
N LYS A 140 -24.10 6.62 -2.57
CA LYS A 140 -24.59 5.48 -3.36
C LYS A 140 -23.53 4.39 -3.56
N GLY A 141 -22.27 4.73 -3.42
CA GLY A 141 -21.18 3.79 -3.60
C GLY A 141 -19.83 4.41 -3.29
N VAL A 142 -18.90 3.56 -2.92
CA VAL A 142 -17.51 3.93 -2.63
C VAL A 142 -16.56 2.93 -3.29
N ALA A 143 -15.36 3.39 -3.65
CA ALA A 143 -14.25 2.51 -3.95
C ALA A 143 -13.25 2.49 -2.79
N VAL A 144 -12.78 1.31 -2.44
CA VAL A 144 -11.64 1.15 -1.52
C VAL A 144 -10.37 1.48 -2.29
N THR A 145 -9.47 2.24 -1.67
CA THR A 145 -8.23 2.63 -2.31
C THR A 145 -7.02 2.02 -1.59
N PRO A 146 -5.87 1.87 -2.25
CA PRO A 146 -4.63 1.39 -1.62
C PRO A 146 -4.06 2.35 -0.55
N TRP A 147 -4.58 3.57 -0.48
CA TRP A 147 -4.06 4.64 0.40
C TRP A 147 -4.83 4.79 1.71
N LYS A 148 -5.42 3.69 2.21
CA LYS A 148 -6.21 3.69 3.46
C LYS A 148 -7.34 4.74 3.43
N SER A 149 -7.95 4.92 2.29
CA SER A 149 -9.03 5.89 2.06
C SER A 149 -10.13 5.30 1.21
N PHE A 150 -11.29 5.95 1.20
CA PHE A 150 -12.39 5.68 0.28
C PHE A 150 -12.49 6.80 -0.75
N PHE A 151 -12.84 6.41 -1.96
CA PHE A 151 -13.25 7.32 -3.00
C PHE A 151 -14.78 7.26 -3.14
N ILE A 152 -15.43 8.42 -3.02
CA ILE A 152 -16.87 8.58 -3.22
C ILE A 152 -17.09 9.08 -4.64
N TYR A 153 -17.91 8.38 -5.43
CA TYR A 153 -18.12 8.66 -6.85
C TYR A 153 -18.92 9.93 -7.17
N SER A 154 -19.37 10.69 -6.19
CA SER A 154 -20.16 11.89 -6.41
C SER A 154 -19.52 13.11 -5.77
N ALA A 155 -19.16 14.10 -6.60
CA ALA A 155 -18.68 15.40 -6.14
C ALA A 155 -19.76 16.25 -5.45
N LYS A 156 -21.04 15.91 -5.64
CA LYS A 156 -22.17 16.64 -5.06
C LYS A 156 -22.46 16.26 -3.60
N THR A 157 -21.92 15.12 -3.17
CA THR A 157 -22.13 14.61 -1.80
C THR A 157 -21.01 15.10 -0.91
N LYS A 158 -21.33 16.01 0.02
CA LYS A 158 -20.37 16.40 1.05
C LYS A 158 -20.15 15.20 2.00
N PRO A 159 -18.89 14.82 2.25
CA PRO A 159 -18.62 13.69 3.16
C PRO A 159 -19.11 14.01 4.58
N PRO A 160 -19.55 12.98 5.33
CA PRO A 160 -19.91 13.13 6.73
C PRO A 160 -18.77 13.73 7.56
N LEU A 161 -19.09 14.49 8.60
CA LEU A 161 -18.12 15.20 9.45
C LEU A 161 -17.17 14.26 10.20
N SER A 162 -17.56 13.00 10.39
CA SER A 162 -16.74 11.98 11.04
C SER A 162 -15.53 11.52 10.20
N PHE A 163 -15.42 11.99 8.95
CA PHE A 163 -14.33 11.65 8.03
C PHE A 163 -13.39 12.82 7.80
N LEU A 164 -12.12 12.49 7.64
CA LEU A 164 -11.11 13.43 7.17
C LEU A 164 -11.28 13.61 5.66
N SER A 165 -11.51 14.83 5.23
CA SER A 165 -11.71 15.19 3.82
C SER A 165 -10.76 16.29 3.34
N LYS A 166 -9.74 16.60 4.14
CA LYS A 166 -8.71 17.59 3.83
C LYS A 166 -7.35 17.07 4.25
N ASN A 167 -6.31 17.40 3.52
CA ASN A 167 -4.93 17.09 3.88
C ASN A 167 -4.40 18.08 4.94
N THR A 168 -5.08 18.17 6.06
CA THR A 168 -4.73 19.05 7.19
C THR A 168 -4.55 18.21 8.45
N GLY A 169 -3.60 18.62 9.28
CA GLY A 169 -3.27 17.94 10.53
C GLY A 169 -2.22 16.82 10.38
N HIS A 170 -1.84 16.27 11.53
CA HIS A 170 -0.80 15.23 11.64
C HIS A 170 -1.37 13.81 11.57
N ASP A 171 -2.70 13.65 11.52
CA ASP A 171 -3.37 12.36 11.38
C ASP A 171 -2.91 11.54 10.18
N LEU A 172 -2.54 12.22 9.08
CA LEU A 172 -2.04 11.57 7.87
C LEU A 172 -0.56 11.20 7.94
N SER A 173 0.19 11.83 8.83
CA SER A 173 1.63 11.54 9.03
C SER A 173 1.85 10.33 9.93
N VAL A 174 0.81 9.85 10.62
CA VAL A 174 0.89 8.72 11.54
C VAL A 174 0.11 7.54 10.99
N SER A 175 0.81 6.47 10.70
CA SER A 175 0.21 5.19 10.29
C SER A 175 0.48 4.12 11.35
N TYR A 176 -0.38 3.10 11.43
CA TYR A 176 -0.20 2.04 12.41
C TYR A 176 -0.80 0.72 11.96
N CYS A 177 -0.23 -0.41 12.39
CA CYS A 177 -0.77 -1.74 12.13
C CYS A 177 -1.99 -2.04 13.03
N SER A 178 -2.60 -3.21 12.90
CA SER A 178 -3.77 -3.58 13.72
C SER A 178 -3.48 -3.58 15.22
N GLY A 179 -2.31 -4.09 15.65
CA GLY A 179 -1.95 -4.14 17.06
C GLY A 179 -2.94 -4.91 17.94
N LYS A 180 -2.76 -4.84 19.26
CA LYS A 180 -3.77 -5.31 20.22
C LYS A 180 -5.03 -4.44 20.16
N PRO A 181 -6.21 -4.99 20.45
CA PRO A 181 -6.51 -6.42 20.67
C PRO A 181 -6.74 -7.22 19.37
N TYR A 182 -6.65 -6.61 18.19
CA TYR A 182 -7.07 -7.18 16.92
C TYR A 182 -6.02 -8.08 16.24
N CYS A 183 -4.79 -8.09 16.73
CA CYS A 183 -3.70 -8.92 16.22
C CYS A 183 -3.15 -9.81 17.32
N SER A 184 -3.24 -11.13 17.14
CA SER A 184 -2.69 -12.11 18.09
C SER A 184 -1.17 -12.03 18.28
N GLN A 185 -0.45 -11.48 17.32
CA GLN A 185 0.98 -11.24 17.36
C GLN A 185 1.34 -9.85 17.93
N GLY A 186 0.34 -8.99 18.11
CA GLY A 186 0.55 -7.63 18.60
C GLY A 186 0.83 -7.63 20.10
N ILE A 187 1.86 -6.90 20.51
CA ILE A 187 2.18 -6.65 21.93
C ILE A 187 1.64 -5.28 22.32
N LEU A 188 1.62 -4.33 21.38
CA LEU A 188 1.28 -2.94 21.58
C LEU A 188 -0.14 -2.60 21.07
N GLU A 189 -0.88 -1.79 21.83
CA GLU A 189 -2.12 -1.15 21.36
C GLU A 189 -1.77 0.05 20.46
N THR A 190 -1.52 -0.23 19.21
CA THR A 190 -0.98 0.73 18.25
C THR A 190 -1.89 1.94 18.04
N SER A 191 -3.21 1.77 18.15
CA SER A 191 -4.18 2.87 18.01
C SER A 191 -4.10 3.88 19.14
N GLN A 192 -3.82 3.43 20.37
CA GLN A 192 -3.63 4.35 21.52
C GLN A 192 -2.32 5.11 21.39
N VAL A 193 -1.24 4.41 21.02
CA VAL A 193 0.05 5.07 20.77
C VAL A 193 -0.07 6.09 19.64
N ALA A 194 -0.82 5.77 18.58
CA ALA A 194 -1.06 6.68 17.48
C ALA A 194 -1.77 7.96 17.95
N LYS A 195 -2.79 7.85 18.78
CA LYS A 195 -3.48 9.02 19.35
C LYS A 195 -2.51 9.91 20.13
N VAL A 196 -1.71 9.33 21.02
CA VAL A 196 -0.71 10.08 21.80
C VAL A 196 0.29 10.80 20.89
N VAL A 197 0.82 10.09 19.90
CA VAL A 197 1.77 10.67 18.93
C VAL A 197 1.13 11.79 18.13
N THR A 198 -0.09 11.62 17.63
CA THR A 198 -0.79 12.64 16.86
C THR A 198 -1.04 13.88 17.71
N THR A 199 -1.57 13.72 18.94
CA THR A 199 -1.79 14.85 19.86
C THR A 199 -0.48 15.60 20.16
N PHE A 200 0.60 14.88 20.43
CA PHE A 200 1.91 15.48 20.66
C PHE A 200 2.40 16.30 19.46
N LEU A 201 2.23 15.77 18.23
CA LEU A 201 2.61 16.48 17.00
C LEU A 201 1.77 17.76 16.81
N GLU A 202 0.47 17.70 17.07
CA GLU A 202 -0.44 18.85 16.98
C GLU A 202 -0.04 19.96 17.95
N GLU A 203 0.24 19.61 19.20
CA GLU A 203 0.64 20.57 20.24
C GLU A 203 2.00 21.23 19.93
N ARG A 204 2.97 20.45 19.44
CA ARG A 204 4.35 20.92 19.26
C ARG A 204 4.59 21.58 17.92
N LEU A 205 3.96 21.11 16.86
CA LEU A 205 4.24 21.59 15.51
C LEU A 205 3.29 22.71 15.04
N LYS A 206 2.21 22.99 15.78
CA LYS A 206 1.31 24.14 15.59
C LYS A 206 1.23 24.62 14.13
N ASN A 207 0.62 23.83 13.26
CA ASN A 207 0.46 24.13 11.82
C ASN A 207 1.73 24.02 10.94
N LYS A 208 2.88 23.65 11.46
CA LYS A 208 4.01 23.26 10.60
C LYS A 208 3.70 21.90 9.99
N ARG A 209 3.70 21.82 8.68
CA ARG A 209 3.57 20.52 7.99
C ARG A 209 4.74 19.64 8.40
N ASN A 210 4.47 18.55 9.09
CA ASN A 210 5.48 17.55 9.34
C ASN A 210 5.69 16.73 8.06
N ALA A 211 6.89 16.75 7.52
CA ALA A 211 7.26 15.91 6.39
C ALA A 211 7.54 14.45 6.81
N ALA A 212 7.79 14.21 8.11
CA ALA A 212 8.12 12.88 8.60
C ALA A 212 6.89 11.97 8.64
N MET A 213 7.01 10.79 8.03
CA MET A 213 6.01 9.74 8.09
C MET A 213 6.35 8.79 9.24
N ILE A 214 5.44 8.65 10.19
CA ILE A 214 5.62 7.81 11.37
C ILE A 214 4.81 6.53 11.19
N HIS A 215 5.45 5.39 11.41
CA HIS A 215 4.75 4.11 11.45
C HIS A 215 4.85 3.48 12.84
N ILE A 216 3.70 3.02 13.36
CA ILE A 216 3.63 2.35 14.66
C ILE A 216 3.27 0.89 14.45
N SER A 217 4.18 0.00 14.81
CA SER A 217 3.99 -1.44 14.70
C SER A 217 3.80 -2.10 16.07
N GLY A 218 2.83 -2.98 16.18
CA GLY A 218 2.54 -3.73 17.40
C GLY A 218 3.56 -4.83 17.74
N CYS A 219 4.49 -5.12 16.83
CA CYS A 219 5.54 -6.12 16.97
C CYS A 219 6.64 -5.92 15.93
N LEU A 220 7.72 -6.70 15.99
CA LEU A 220 8.86 -6.62 15.08
C LEU A 220 8.56 -6.96 13.60
N LYS A 221 7.35 -7.46 13.28
CA LYS A 221 6.98 -7.76 11.88
C LYS A 221 6.77 -6.53 11.03
N ASN A 222 6.58 -5.36 11.64
CA ASN A 222 6.40 -4.06 10.98
C ASN A 222 5.37 -4.07 9.85
N CYS A 223 4.22 -4.74 10.08
CA CYS A 223 3.16 -4.87 9.08
C CYS A 223 2.62 -3.49 8.66
N GLY A 224 2.58 -3.23 7.35
CA GLY A 224 2.13 -1.96 6.80
C GLY A 224 3.17 -0.84 6.81
N LEU A 225 4.43 -1.15 7.10
CA LEU A 225 5.54 -0.21 6.98
C LEU A 225 5.67 0.24 5.52
N SER A 226 5.56 1.54 5.28
CA SER A 226 5.74 2.15 3.96
C SER A 226 7.21 2.45 3.69
N LYS A 227 7.59 2.47 2.40
CA LYS A 227 8.91 2.96 1.95
C LYS A 227 9.16 4.43 2.36
N GLN A 228 8.09 5.20 2.53
CA GLN A 228 8.14 6.62 2.93
C GLN A 228 8.24 6.84 4.44
N THR A 229 8.23 5.77 5.24
CA THR A 229 8.29 5.89 6.70
C THR A 229 9.68 6.38 7.14
N SER A 230 9.70 7.52 7.82
CA SER A 230 10.92 8.12 8.38
C SER A 230 11.18 7.67 9.80
N ILE A 231 10.12 7.45 10.59
CA ILE A 231 10.21 7.05 11.99
C ILE A 231 9.38 5.78 12.21
N LEU A 232 9.99 4.75 12.76
CA LEU A 232 9.35 3.52 13.14
C LEU A 232 9.29 3.41 14.67
N ILE A 233 8.08 3.22 15.21
CA ILE A 233 7.85 2.88 16.61
C ILE A 233 7.37 1.44 16.66
N ASN A 234 8.10 0.57 17.34
CA ASN A 234 7.70 -0.83 17.51
C ASN A 234 7.92 -1.32 18.94
N SER A 235 7.55 -2.56 19.23
CA SER A 235 7.76 -3.19 20.52
C SER A 235 8.31 -4.59 20.35
N SER A 236 9.33 -4.91 21.16
CA SER A 236 9.98 -6.22 21.25
C SER A 236 10.10 -6.62 22.72
N GLY A 237 9.66 -7.82 23.08
CA GLY A 237 9.83 -8.35 24.44
C GLY A 237 9.22 -7.50 25.57
N GLY A 238 8.25 -6.62 25.25
CA GLY A 238 7.66 -5.67 26.21
C GLY A 238 8.32 -4.29 26.23
N GLU A 239 9.45 -4.13 25.59
CA GLU A 239 10.12 -2.82 25.42
C GLU A 239 9.66 -2.12 24.15
N LYS A 240 9.52 -0.79 24.22
CA LYS A 240 9.22 0.07 23.07
C LYS A 240 10.53 0.58 22.50
N SER A 241 10.71 0.47 21.19
CA SER A 241 11.84 1.04 20.49
C SER A 241 11.39 2.08 19.46
N VAL A 242 12.21 3.08 19.25
CA VAL A 242 12.05 4.07 18.20
C VAL A 242 13.30 4.05 17.35
N SER A 243 13.13 3.86 16.05
CA SER A 243 14.22 3.91 15.08
C SER A 243 13.92 4.95 13.99
N THR A 244 14.94 5.66 13.56
CA THR A 244 14.89 6.49 12.36
C THR A 244 15.43 5.68 11.19
N ARG A 245 14.89 5.93 10.01
CA ARG A 245 15.45 5.40 8.78
C ARG A 245 16.41 6.46 8.28
N ASP A 246 17.68 6.16 8.36
CA ASP A 246 18.69 6.98 7.69
C ASP A 246 18.53 6.78 6.18
N ASP A 247 18.59 7.89 5.44
CA ASP A 247 18.49 7.94 3.97
C ASP A 247 19.63 7.17 3.28
#